data_b9e57c5010c7c3110f86ed0f14f22bab
#
_entry.id   b9e57c5010c7c3110f86ed0f14f22bab
#
_cell.length_a   1.000
_cell.length_b   1.000
_cell.length_c   1.000
_cell.angle_alpha   90.00
_cell.angle_beta   90.00
_cell.angle_gamma   90.00
#
_symmetry.space_group_name_H-M   'P 1'
#
loop_
_entity.id
_entity.type
_entity.pdbx_description
1 polymer ?
#
loop_
_entity_poly.entity_id
_entity_poly.type
_entity_poly.pdbx_seq_one_letter_code
_entity_poly.pdbx_strand_id
1 'polypeptide(L)'
;MLLKELSEAIGVSGDESAVRQIVYNAIKDHVTDIEVDSIGNLTAFQKGIGDNLPRVMLAAHMDEIGFMVTGHDSNGNLRFASIGGVDDRILPGLRVKVGKKQVPGVIMWTPIHMNQDQNVTKMKDLRIDIGASSKGEAEGKVGRGERVGFDSYYEQIEGTRMARGKSFDDRVGCSVLIDVLQNGPYPVDIIAAFTVQEEVGLRGATVAAQRLKPDMAIVLEGTTAHDIPDPMADPDDPTTPNPA
;
A
#
# COMPACT_ATOMS: atom_id res chain seq x y z
N MET A 1 4.77 9.60 -14.78
CA MET A 1 3.88 10.18 -13.74
C MET A 1 4.19 9.43 -12.44
N LEU A 2 4.61 10.14 -11.42
CA LEU A 2 5.13 9.54 -10.18
C LEU A 2 4.09 8.68 -9.44
N LEU A 3 2.82 9.13 -9.39
CA LEU A 3 1.74 8.34 -8.77
C LEU A 3 1.57 6.97 -9.43
N LYS A 4 1.78 6.87 -10.75
CA LYS A 4 1.77 5.57 -11.44
C LYS A 4 2.86 4.64 -10.90
N GLU A 5 4.08 5.12 -10.80
CA GLU A 5 5.21 4.33 -10.31
C GLU A 5 5.00 3.90 -8.86
N LEU A 6 4.52 4.82 -8.02
CA LEU A 6 4.19 4.54 -6.63
C LEU A 6 3.05 3.52 -6.51
N SER A 7 1.96 3.68 -7.28
CA SER A 7 0.81 2.77 -7.23
C SER A 7 1.16 1.35 -7.70
N GLU A 8 1.97 1.20 -8.76
CA GLU A 8 2.34 -0.11 -9.31
C GLU A 8 3.43 -0.83 -8.51
N ALA A 9 4.24 -0.09 -7.75
CA ALA A 9 5.28 -0.68 -6.92
C ALA A 9 4.68 -1.56 -5.81
N ILE A 10 5.21 -2.77 -5.66
CA ILE A 10 4.82 -3.66 -4.57
C ILE A 10 5.60 -3.26 -3.32
N GLY A 11 4.88 -2.99 -2.25
CA GLY A 11 5.42 -2.57 -0.97
C GLY A 11 4.51 -2.99 0.17
N VAL A 12 4.27 -4.29 0.31
CA VAL A 12 3.45 -4.83 1.41
C VAL A 12 4.16 -4.58 2.74
N SER A 13 3.41 -4.28 3.80
CA SER A 13 3.95 -3.94 5.13
C SER A 13 5.13 -4.84 5.54
N GLY A 14 6.26 -4.22 5.88
CA GLY A 14 7.53 -4.84 6.20
C GLY A 14 8.40 -5.22 5.00
N ASP A 15 8.03 -4.83 3.77
CA ASP A 15 8.87 -4.92 2.56
C ASP A 15 8.62 -3.73 1.61
N GLU A 16 8.74 -2.52 2.15
CA GLU A 16 8.47 -1.26 1.46
C GLU A 16 9.68 -0.74 0.65
N SER A 17 10.73 -1.53 0.52
CA SER A 17 12.01 -1.07 -0.05
C SER A 17 11.90 -0.53 -1.48
N ALA A 18 11.03 -1.11 -2.31
CA ALA A 18 10.81 -0.65 -3.68
C ALA A 18 10.18 0.75 -3.73
N VAL A 19 9.17 0.98 -2.90
CA VAL A 19 8.49 2.28 -2.77
C VAL A 19 9.44 3.33 -2.19
N ARG A 20 10.16 2.98 -1.13
CA ARG A 20 11.17 3.86 -0.51
C ARG A 20 12.23 4.31 -1.51
N GLN A 21 12.66 3.44 -2.41
CA GLN A 21 13.62 3.81 -3.44
C GLN A 21 13.05 4.83 -4.45
N ILE A 22 11.77 4.70 -4.82
CA ILE A 22 11.09 5.67 -5.69
C ILE A 22 11.01 7.02 -4.98
N VAL A 23 10.56 7.03 -3.72
CA VAL A 23 10.48 8.24 -2.89
C VAL A 23 11.84 8.90 -2.75
N TYR A 24 12.88 8.14 -2.36
CA TYR A 24 14.24 8.65 -2.21
C TYR A 24 14.72 9.35 -3.48
N ASN A 25 14.56 8.71 -4.63
CA ASN A 25 14.99 9.27 -5.92
C ASN A 25 14.25 10.56 -6.25
N ALA A 26 12.98 10.69 -5.86
CA ALA A 26 12.15 11.84 -6.14
C ALA A 26 12.48 13.06 -5.26
N ILE A 27 12.98 12.85 -4.02
CA ILE A 27 13.18 13.93 -3.05
C ILE A 27 14.63 14.32 -2.80
N LYS A 28 15.60 13.47 -3.12
CA LYS A 28 17.02 13.62 -2.72
C LYS A 28 17.67 14.95 -3.06
N ASP A 29 17.23 15.61 -4.12
CA ASP A 29 17.77 16.88 -4.60
C ASP A 29 17.00 18.10 -4.02
N HIS A 30 15.96 17.88 -3.22
CA HIS A 30 15.07 18.90 -2.67
C HIS A 30 15.11 19.02 -1.13
N VAL A 31 15.82 18.11 -0.47
CA VAL A 31 15.85 17.97 0.99
C VAL A 31 17.26 17.70 1.50
N THR A 32 17.45 17.81 2.80
CA THR A 32 18.67 17.41 3.50
C THR A 32 18.37 16.31 4.52
N ASP A 33 19.40 15.77 5.15
CA ASP A 33 19.32 14.83 6.28
C ASP A 33 18.40 13.62 6.00
N ILE A 34 18.51 13.07 4.77
CA ILE A 34 17.75 11.88 4.41
C ILE A 34 18.28 10.68 5.19
N GLU A 35 17.39 10.02 5.92
CA GLU A 35 17.71 8.86 6.74
C GLU A 35 16.66 7.77 6.58
N VAL A 36 17.11 6.51 6.60
CA VAL A 36 16.24 5.35 6.75
C VAL A 36 16.49 4.78 8.15
N ASP A 37 15.48 4.80 8.99
CA ASP A 37 15.59 4.27 10.35
C ASP A 37 15.55 2.74 10.42
N SER A 38 15.72 2.18 11.62
CA SER A 38 15.82 0.73 11.82
C SER A 38 14.53 -0.05 11.51
N ILE A 39 13.36 0.60 11.54
CA ILE A 39 12.10 -0.03 11.17
C ILE A 39 11.81 0.12 9.66
N GLY A 40 12.48 1.07 9.00
CA GLY A 40 12.37 1.29 7.56
C GLY A 40 11.68 2.59 7.14
N ASN A 41 11.31 3.49 8.06
CA ASN A 41 10.82 4.81 7.70
C ASN A 41 11.90 5.57 6.92
N LEU A 42 11.51 6.28 5.86
CA LEU A 42 12.34 7.28 5.21
C LEU A 42 11.98 8.65 5.77
N THR A 43 12.94 9.33 6.37
CA THR A 43 12.75 10.69 6.89
C THR A 43 13.71 11.65 6.21
N ALA A 44 13.28 12.90 6.03
CA ALA A 44 14.11 13.94 5.44
C ALA A 44 13.74 15.31 6.03
N PHE A 45 14.63 16.28 5.87
CA PHE A 45 14.43 17.64 6.34
C PHE A 45 14.53 18.63 5.18
N GLN A 46 13.60 19.59 5.14
CA GLN A 46 13.68 20.72 4.25
C GLN A 46 13.64 22.02 5.07
N LYS A 47 14.73 22.77 5.01
CA LYS A 47 14.84 24.08 5.68
C LYS A 47 13.89 25.08 5.05
N GLY A 48 13.10 25.76 5.87
CA GLY A 48 12.19 26.82 5.45
C GLY A 48 12.87 28.17 5.23
N ILE A 49 12.09 29.14 4.72
CA ILE A 49 12.51 30.51 4.50
C ILE A 49 12.16 31.34 5.74
N GLY A 50 13.17 31.81 6.46
CA GLY A 50 13.03 32.65 7.66
C GLY A 50 13.79 32.07 8.86
N ASP A 51 13.69 32.78 9.99
CA ASP A 51 14.34 32.41 11.24
C ASP A 51 13.33 31.92 12.27
N ASN A 52 13.76 31.01 13.15
CA ASN A 52 12.95 30.47 14.26
C ASN A 52 11.62 29.88 13.79
N LEU A 53 11.64 29.14 12.69
CA LEU A 53 10.46 28.54 12.09
C LEU A 53 9.97 27.35 12.88
N PRO A 54 8.63 27.11 12.93
CA PRO A 54 8.10 25.89 13.49
C PRO A 54 8.50 24.69 12.64
N ARG A 55 8.72 23.55 13.29
CA ARG A 55 9.02 22.26 12.63
C ARG A 55 7.71 21.50 12.40
N VAL A 56 7.29 21.46 11.16
CA VAL A 56 6.06 20.78 10.74
C VAL A 56 6.40 19.42 10.14
N MET A 57 5.94 18.34 10.74
CA MET A 57 6.07 17.01 10.16
C MET A 57 4.90 16.76 9.20
N LEU A 58 5.23 16.40 7.96
CA LEU A 58 4.27 15.85 6.99
C LEU A 58 4.51 14.34 6.92
N ALA A 59 3.48 13.55 7.12
CA ALA A 59 3.57 12.09 7.16
C ALA A 59 2.63 11.44 6.14
N ALA A 60 3.12 10.41 5.46
CA ALA A 60 2.37 9.53 4.57
C ALA A 60 2.95 8.12 4.68
N HIS A 61 2.13 7.07 4.56
CA HIS A 61 2.67 5.73 4.64
C HIS A 61 2.99 5.10 3.28
N MET A 62 4.06 4.32 3.25
CA MET A 62 4.56 3.67 2.03
C MET A 62 4.00 2.27 1.82
N ASP A 63 3.50 1.63 2.86
CA ASP A 63 3.04 0.26 2.77
C ASP A 63 1.64 0.14 2.15
N GLU A 64 1.32 -1.06 1.80
CA GLU A 64 0.02 -1.50 1.31
C GLU A 64 -0.37 -2.82 1.96
N ILE A 65 -1.66 -3.14 1.99
CA ILE A 65 -2.16 -4.46 2.35
C ILE A 65 -1.69 -5.51 1.34
N GLY A 66 -1.60 -6.75 1.78
CA GLY A 66 -1.23 -7.87 0.92
C GLY A 66 -1.16 -9.17 1.69
N PHE A 67 -0.21 -10.04 1.30
CA PHE A 67 -0.10 -11.35 1.94
C PHE A 67 1.35 -11.74 2.16
N MET A 68 1.53 -12.83 2.93
CA MET A 68 2.82 -13.49 3.14
C MET A 68 2.68 -14.99 2.88
N VAL A 69 3.64 -15.55 2.17
CA VAL A 69 3.72 -17.00 1.94
C VAL A 69 4.00 -17.70 3.26
N THR A 70 3.11 -18.59 3.69
CA THR A 70 3.23 -19.36 4.93
C THR A 70 3.69 -20.80 4.71
N GLY A 71 3.61 -21.30 3.47
CA GLY A 71 4.08 -22.66 3.14
C GLY A 71 3.76 -23.05 1.72
N HIS A 72 4.12 -24.30 1.38
CA HIS A 72 3.95 -24.91 0.07
C HIS A 72 3.24 -26.24 0.21
N ASP A 73 2.25 -26.49 -0.63
CA ASP A 73 1.55 -27.78 -0.69
C ASP A 73 2.31 -28.76 -1.62
N SER A 74 2.03 -30.04 -1.51
CA SER A 74 2.72 -31.10 -2.28
C SER A 74 2.55 -30.92 -3.80
N ASN A 75 1.45 -30.33 -4.24
CA ASN A 75 1.12 -30.06 -5.64
C ASN A 75 1.68 -28.71 -6.17
N GLY A 76 2.51 -28.00 -5.39
CA GLY A 76 3.15 -26.77 -5.82
C GLY A 76 2.40 -25.48 -5.50
N ASN A 77 1.20 -25.55 -4.97
CA ASN A 77 0.44 -24.36 -4.57
C ASN A 77 1.00 -23.73 -3.29
N LEU A 78 0.84 -22.40 -3.16
CA LEU A 78 1.29 -21.69 -1.98
C LEU A 78 0.15 -21.50 -0.98
N ARG A 79 0.47 -21.69 0.30
CA ARG A 79 -0.35 -21.24 1.43
C ARG A 79 0.09 -19.83 1.80
N PHE A 80 -0.86 -18.98 2.17
CA PHE A 80 -0.61 -17.58 2.49
C PHE A 80 -1.49 -17.11 3.63
N ALA A 81 -1.12 -15.97 4.22
CA ALA A 81 -1.89 -15.25 5.24
C ALA A 81 -1.89 -13.77 4.91
N SER A 82 -2.93 -13.04 5.34
CA SER A 82 -3.02 -11.59 5.15
C SER A 82 -1.96 -10.82 5.93
N ILE A 83 -1.58 -9.69 5.37
CA ILE A 83 -0.89 -8.59 6.03
C ILE A 83 -1.78 -7.37 5.83
N GLY A 84 -2.24 -6.77 6.94
CA GLY A 84 -3.29 -5.75 6.90
C GLY A 84 -4.71 -6.34 6.74
N GLY A 85 -5.67 -5.47 6.55
CA GLY A 85 -7.08 -5.81 6.44
C GLY A 85 -7.48 -6.20 5.02
N VAL A 86 -7.75 -7.48 4.78
CA VAL A 86 -8.18 -7.99 3.47
C VAL A 86 -9.47 -8.79 3.61
N ASP A 87 -10.46 -8.48 2.78
CA ASP A 87 -11.74 -9.18 2.77
C ASP A 87 -11.67 -10.47 1.95
N ASP A 88 -12.07 -11.60 2.54
CA ASP A 88 -12.08 -12.91 1.89
C ASP A 88 -12.90 -12.91 0.57
N ARG A 89 -13.93 -12.07 0.47
CA ARG A 89 -14.87 -12.04 -0.66
C ARG A 89 -14.23 -11.61 -1.98
N ILE A 90 -13.20 -10.79 -1.93
CA ILE A 90 -12.56 -10.25 -3.12
C ILE A 90 -11.41 -11.11 -3.64
N LEU A 91 -10.97 -12.13 -2.90
CA LEU A 91 -9.74 -12.86 -3.17
C LEU A 91 -9.79 -13.83 -4.37
N PRO A 92 -10.88 -14.60 -4.58
CA PRO A 92 -10.91 -15.59 -5.64
C PRO A 92 -10.67 -15.01 -7.02
N GLY A 93 -9.66 -15.55 -7.74
CA GLY A 93 -9.31 -15.13 -9.10
C GLY A 93 -8.40 -13.90 -9.19
N LEU A 94 -8.03 -13.27 -8.08
CA LEU A 94 -7.10 -12.16 -8.13
C LEU A 94 -5.71 -12.59 -8.61
N ARG A 95 -5.14 -11.77 -9.49
CA ARG A 95 -3.74 -11.88 -9.89
C ARG A 95 -2.85 -11.26 -8.83
N VAL A 96 -1.73 -11.91 -8.58
CA VAL A 96 -0.74 -11.49 -7.59
C VAL A 96 0.68 -11.63 -8.13
N LYS A 97 1.60 -10.93 -7.52
CA LYS A 97 3.05 -11.08 -7.71
C LYS A 97 3.66 -11.53 -6.39
N VAL A 98 4.44 -12.60 -6.45
CA VAL A 98 4.96 -13.30 -5.26
C VAL A 98 6.46 -13.12 -5.15
N GLY A 99 6.88 -12.63 -3.99
CA GLY A 99 8.28 -12.53 -3.61
C GLY A 99 9.08 -11.48 -4.38
N LYS A 100 10.36 -11.40 -4.05
CA LYS A 100 11.30 -10.42 -4.66
C LYS A 100 11.47 -10.61 -6.17
N LYS A 101 11.27 -11.82 -6.67
CA LYS A 101 11.32 -12.11 -8.11
C LYS A 101 10.01 -11.74 -8.82
N GLN A 102 9.00 -11.29 -8.09
CA GLN A 102 7.67 -10.96 -8.61
C GLN A 102 7.07 -12.07 -9.48
N VAL A 103 7.17 -13.31 -8.99
CA VAL A 103 6.62 -14.49 -9.68
C VAL A 103 5.12 -14.30 -9.84
N PRO A 104 4.57 -14.35 -11.08
CA PRO A 104 3.14 -14.20 -11.28
C PRO A 104 2.38 -15.38 -10.68
N GLY A 105 1.22 -15.07 -10.07
CA GLY A 105 0.35 -16.07 -9.47
C GLY A 105 -1.11 -15.66 -9.54
N VAL A 106 -1.98 -16.61 -9.27
CA VAL A 106 -3.44 -16.41 -9.18
C VAL A 106 -3.95 -17.05 -7.90
N ILE A 107 -4.81 -16.33 -7.17
CA ILE A 107 -5.49 -16.87 -6.01
C ILE A 107 -6.60 -17.81 -6.50
N MET A 108 -6.43 -19.09 -6.26
CA MET A 108 -7.36 -20.15 -6.69
C MET A 108 -8.43 -20.41 -5.63
N TRP A 109 -9.58 -20.86 -6.10
CA TRP A 109 -10.65 -21.41 -5.24
C TRP A 109 -11.31 -22.62 -5.92
N THR A 110 -12.14 -23.32 -5.15
CA THR A 110 -12.93 -24.41 -5.71
C THR A 110 -13.98 -23.88 -6.69
N PRO A 111 -14.06 -24.38 -7.94
CA PRO A 111 -15.04 -23.94 -8.91
C PRO A 111 -16.48 -24.02 -8.39
N ILE A 112 -17.34 -23.09 -8.80
CA ILE A 112 -18.72 -22.94 -8.30
C ILE A 112 -19.51 -24.25 -8.43
N HIS A 113 -19.36 -24.98 -9.55
CA HIS A 113 -20.07 -26.24 -9.78
C HIS A 113 -19.60 -27.39 -8.86
N MET A 114 -18.48 -27.25 -8.19
CA MET A 114 -17.96 -28.19 -7.20
C MET A 114 -18.17 -27.70 -5.76
N ASN A 115 -18.53 -26.45 -5.58
CA ASN A 115 -18.85 -25.85 -4.29
C ASN A 115 -20.37 -25.72 -4.15
N GLN A 116 -20.99 -26.67 -3.46
CA GLN A 116 -22.44 -26.68 -3.25
C GLN A 116 -22.89 -25.66 -2.21
N ASP A 117 -21.99 -25.23 -1.34
CA ASP A 117 -22.25 -24.19 -0.35
C ASP A 117 -21.95 -22.84 -0.96
N GLN A 118 -22.94 -21.98 -1.14
CA GLN A 118 -22.77 -20.60 -1.64
C GLN A 118 -22.06 -19.68 -0.61
N ASN A 119 -21.30 -20.24 0.30
CA ASN A 119 -20.58 -19.53 1.34
C ASN A 119 -19.29 -18.90 0.79
N VAL A 120 -18.91 -17.77 1.36
CA VAL A 120 -17.62 -17.12 1.08
C VAL A 120 -16.47 -18.05 1.48
N THR A 121 -15.64 -18.42 0.51
CA THR A 121 -14.44 -19.22 0.79
C THR A 121 -13.46 -18.43 1.64
N LYS A 122 -13.09 -18.98 2.78
CA LYS A 122 -12.15 -18.33 3.70
C LYS A 122 -10.72 -18.37 3.18
N MET A 123 -9.94 -17.34 3.44
CA MET A 123 -8.53 -17.23 3.01
C MET A 123 -7.71 -18.49 3.32
N LYS A 124 -7.89 -19.10 4.48
CA LYS A 124 -7.17 -20.33 4.89
C LYS A 124 -7.36 -21.50 3.91
N ASP A 125 -8.47 -21.52 3.17
CA ASP A 125 -8.85 -22.57 2.23
C ASP A 125 -8.44 -22.20 0.78
N LEU A 126 -8.03 -20.96 0.54
CA LEU A 126 -7.50 -20.48 -0.73
C LEU A 126 -6.02 -20.87 -0.89
N ARG A 127 -5.56 -20.92 -2.13
CA ARG A 127 -4.16 -21.14 -2.50
C ARG A 127 -3.75 -20.19 -3.60
N ILE A 128 -2.45 -19.93 -3.69
CA ILE A 128 -1.89 -19.21 -4.84
C ILE A 128 -1.23 -20.24 -5.76
N ASP A 129 -1.68 -20.28 -7.00
CA ASP A 129 -1.03 -21.02 -8.08
C ASP A 129 0.02 -20.13 -8.76
N ILE A 130 1.25 -20.62 -8.84
CA ILE A 130 2.40 -19.97 -9.50
C ILE A 130 2.92 -20.80 -10.68
N GLY A 131 2.14 -21.75 -11.19
CA GLY A 131 2.53 -22.66 -12.26
C GLY A 131 3.61 -23.65 -11.84
N ALA A 132 3.67 -24.03 -10.56
CA ALA A 132 4.55 -25.08 -10.06
C ALA A 132 3.77 -26.41 -9.92
N SER A 133 4.38 -27.52 -10.31
CA SER A 133 3.75 -28.86 -10.29
C SER A 133 4.13 -29.69 -9.05
N SER A 134 5.04 -29.21 -8.25
CA SER A 134 5.50 -29.88 -7.03
C SER A 134 5.98 -28.90 -5.97
N LYS A 135 6.00 -29.35 -4.72
CA LYS A 135 6.53 -28.57 -3.60
C LYS A 135 7.97 -28.08 -3.85
N GLY A 136 8.84 -28.96 -4.32
CA GLY A 136 10.24 -28.61 -4.59
C GLY A 136 10.39 -27.55 -5.68
N GLU A 137 9.57 -27.60 -6.71
CA GLU A 137 9.55 -26.56 -7.76
C GLU A 137 9.07 -25.23 -7.20
N ALA A 138 8.00 -25.23 -6.39
CA ALA A 138 7.49 -24.02 -5.76
C ALA A 138 8.52 -23.38 -4.80
N GLU A 139 9.18 -24.19 -3.97
CA GLU A 139 10.24 -23.74 -3.05
C GLU A 139 11.44 -23.16 -3.79
N GLY A 140 11.77 -23.64 -4.97
CA GLY A 140 12.81 -23.09 -5.84
C GLY A 140 12.47 -21.72 -6.45
N LYS A 141 11.18 -21.42 -6.58
CA LYS A 141 10.67 -20.15 -7.10
C LYS A 141 10.46 -19.11 -6.00
N VAL A 142 9.84 -19.50 -4.89
CA VAL A 142 9.35 -18.60 -3.82
C VAL A 142 9.61 -19.22 -2.45
N GLY A 143 10.20 -18.45 -1.55
CA GLY A 143 10.46 -18.85 -0.16
C GLY A 143 9.27 -18.55 0.79
N ARG A 144 9.27 -19.24 1.96
CA ARG A 144 8.38 -18.84 3.07
C ARG A 144 8.78 -17.46 3.58
N GLY A 145 7.78 -16.67 3.98
CA GLY A 145 7.97 -15.31 4.48
C GLY A 145 8.04 -14.25 3.39
N GLU A 146 8.13 -14.64 2.11
CA GLU A 146 8.08 -13.68 1.01
C GLU A 146 6.69 -13.03 0.91
N ARG A 147 6.70 -11.74 0.55
CA ARG A 147 5.49 -10.93 0.41
C ARG A 147 4.78 -11.22 -0.90
N VAL A 148 3.47 -11.01 -0.87
CA VAL A 148 2.60 -11.17 -2.04
C VAL A 148 1.79 -9.90 -2.20
N GLY A 149 2.00 -9.19 -3.29
CA GLY A 149 1.26 -7.98 -3.64
C GLY A 149 0.25 -8.24 -4.76
N PHE A 150 -0.74 -7.37 -4.87
CA PHE A 150 -1.71 -7.40 -5.96
C PHE A 150 -1.05 -7.04 -7.29
N ASP A 151 -1.34 -7.80 -8.35
CA ASP A 151 -0.90 -7.49 -9.72
C ASP A 151 -1.95 -6.60 -10.40
N SER A 152 -1.85 -5.30 -10.14
CA SER A 152 -2.73 -4.27 -10.69
C SER A 152 -1.91 -3.16 -11.34
N TYR A 153 -2.46 -2.56 -12.40
CA TYR A 153 -1.83 -1.48 -13.15
C TYR A 153 -2.59 -0.19 -12.93
N TYR A 154 -1.84 0.91 -12.89
CA TYR A 154 -2.39 2.26 -12.87
C TYR A 154 -2.90 2.65 -14.26
N GLU A 155 -4.10 3.20 -14.31
CA GLU A 155 -4.69 3.73 -15.53
C GLU A 155 -5.42 5.04 -15.26
N GLN A 156 -5.08 6.08 -16.02
CA GLN A 156 -5.89 7.29 -16.07
C GLN A 156 -7.09 7.03 -16.98
N ILE A 157 -8.31 7.23 -16.48
CA ILE A 157 -9.53 7.02 -17.26
C ILE A 157 -9.68 8.19 -18.23
N GLU A 158 -9.58 7.89 -19.54
CA GLU A 158 -9.59 8.89 -20.58
C GLU A 158 -10.86 9.74 -20.55
N GLY A 159 -10.71 11.06 -20.76
CA GLY A 159 -11.81 12.01 -20.74
C GLY A 159 -12.35 12.35 -19.35
N THR A 160 -11.75 11.84 -18.29
CA THR A 160 -12.14 12.10 -16.90
C THR A 160 -10.98 12.59 -16.04
N ARG A 161 -11.29 13.00 -14.80
CA ARG A 161 -10.27 13.25 -13.75
C ARG A 161 -10.03 12.03 -12.87
N MET A 162 -10.55 10.87 -13.24
CA MET A 162 -10.45 9.65 -12.45
C MET A 162 -9.27 8.80 -12.89
N ALA A 163 -8.73 8.07 -11.94
CA ALA A 163 -7.72 7.03 -12.18
C ALA A 163 -8.12 5.75 -11.43
N ARG A 164 -7.68 4.61 -11.91
CA ARG A 164 -7.76 3.35 -11.20
C ARG A 164 -6.37 2.76 -10.99
N GLY A 165 -6.20 2.05 -9.90
CA GLY A 165 -4.94 1.43 -9.53
C GLY A 165 -5.08 0.74 -8.18
N LYS A 166 -3.98 0.21 -7.65
CA LYS A 166 -3.89 -0.29 -6.29
C LYS A 166 -3.23 0.74 -5.38
N SER A 167 -3.37 0.55 -4.07
CA SER A 167 -2.57 1.25 -3.06
C SER A 167 -2.67 2.77 -3.13
N PHE A 168 -3.80 3.33 -3.54
CA PHE A 168 -4.01 4.79 -3.47
C PHE A 168 -3.97 5.28 -2.02
N ASP A 169 -4.43 4.46 -1.13
CA ASP A 169 -4.11 4.46 0.27
C ASP A 169 -2.75 3.75 0.49
N ASP A 170 -1.65 4.43 0.81
CA ASP A 170 -1.53 5.91 0.86
C ASP A 170 -0.45 6.43 -0.12
N ARG A 171 -0.37 5.82 -1.31
CA ARG A 171 0.57 6.27 -2.35
C ARG A 171 0.20 7.65 -2.91
N VAL A 172 -1.07 8.05 -2.74
CA VAL A 172 -1.52 9.41 -3.05
C VAL A 172 -0.90 10.38 -2.05
N GLY A 173 -0.96 10.11 -0.75
CA GLY A 173 -0.32 10.92 0.27
C GLY A 173 1.20 11.00 0.07
N CYS A 174 1.85 9.87 -0.26
CA CYS A 174 3.27 9.87 -0.63
C CYS A 174 3.54 10.79 -1.84
N SER A 175 2.70 10.74 -2.88
CA SER A 175 2.85 11.60 -4.06
C SER A 175 2.67 13.07 -3.74
N VAL A 176 1.69 13.41 -2.90
CA VAL A 176 1.44 14.79 -2.43
C VAL A 176 2.61 15.30 -1.59
N LEU A 177 3.13 14.49 -0.66
CA LEU A 177 4.28 14.87 0.15
C LEU A 177 5.52 15.13 -0.71
N ILE A 178 5.78 14.30 -1.72
CA ILE A 178 6.87 14.51 -2.68
C ILE A 178 6.66 15.82 -3.43
N ASP A 179 5.44 16.11 -3.93
CA ASP A 179 5.13 17.33 -4.65
C ASP A 179 5.35 18.58 -3.77
N VAL A 180 4.95 18.51 -2.51
CA VAL A 180 5.23 19.58 -1.53
C VAL A 180 6.73 19.82 -1.41
N LEU A 181 7.56 18.80 -1.25
CA LEU A 181 9.01 18.95 -1.12
C LEU A 181 9.66 19.50 -2.39
N GLN A 182 9.17 19.13 -3.57
CA GLN A 182 9.69 19.61 -4.86
C GLN A 182 9.33 21.09 -5.13
N ASN A 183 8.25 21.59 -4.56
CA ASN A 183 7.78 22.98 -4.73
C ASN A 183 8.17 23.90 -3.58
N GLY A 184 8.90 23.41 -2.58
CA GLY A 184 9.46 24.21 -1.49
C GLY A 184 10.65 25.09 -1.91
N PRO A 185 11.26 25.86 -0.97
CA PRO A 185 10.96 25.89 0.46
C PRO A 185 9.77 26.78 0.86
N TYR A 186 9.21 26.54 2.05
CA TYR A 186 8.07 27.25 2.63
C TYR A 186 8.48 28.06 3.87
N PRO A 187 7.60 28.92 4.45
CA PRO A 187 7.90 29.66 5.69
C PRO A 187 7.73 28.77 6.96
N VAL A 188 8.08 27.48 6.86
CA VAL A 188 8.13 26.49 7.94
C VAL A 188 9.28 25.53 7.66
N ASP A 189 9.86 24.95 8.69
CA ASP A 189 10.79 23.83 8.53
C ASP A 189 9.99 22.54 8.35
N ILE A 190 10.18 21.82 7.25
CA ILE A 190 9.46 20.58 6.97
C ILE A 190 10.29 19.37 7.39
N ILE A 191 9.68 18.49 8.17
CA ILE A 191 10.15 17.13 8.42
C ILE A 191 9.27 16.20 7.59
N ALA A 192 9.81 15.63 6.52
CA ALA A 192 9.13 14.61 5.76
C ALA A 192 9.27 13.24 6.44
N ALA A 193 8.17 12.53 6.60
CA ALA A 193 8.15 11.19 7.18
C ALA A 193 7.33 10.25 6.28
N PHE A 194 8.03 9.49 5.45
CA PHE A 194 7.43 8.39 4.69
C PHE A 194 7.50 7.14 5.56
N THR A 195 6.38 6.79 6.15
CA THR A 195 6.30 5.77 7.20
C THR A 195 6.07 4.38 6.63
N VAL A 196 6.33 3.36 7.45
CA VAL A 196 6.14 1.94 7.11
C VAL A 196 5.17 1.29 8.09
N GLN A 197 4.60 0.15 7.69
CA GLN A 197 3.79 -0.70 8.57
C GLN A 197 2.62 0.04 9.22
N GLU A 198 1.97 0.93 8.49
CA GLU A 198 0.73 1.58 8.89
C GLU A 198 -0.39 0.56 8.99
N GLU A 199 -0.59 -0.25 7.95
CA GLU A 199 -1.64 -1.25 7.75
C GLU A 199 -1.65 -2.39 8.81
N VAL A 200 -0.59 -2.46 9.60
CA VAL A 200 -0.45 -3.44 10.69
C VAL A 200 -0.32 -2.78 12.06
N GLY A 201 -0.78 -1.53 12.20
CA GLY A 201 -0.95 -0.83 13.47
C GLY A 201 -0.06 0.39 13.68
N LEU A 202 0.07 1.29 12.68
CA LEU A 202 0.71 2.62 12.78
C LEU A 202 2.16 2.59 13.28
N ARG A 203 2.89 1.48 13.04
CA ARG A 203 4.17 1.23 13.70
C ARG A 203 5.24 2.25 13.33
N GLY A 204 5.36 2.55 12.05
CA GLY A 204 6.33 3.51 11.55
C GLY A 204 6.05 4.93 12.05
N ALA A 205 4.81 5.37 12.00
CA ALA A 205 4.40 6.69 12.46
C ALA A 205 4.67 6.88 13.96
N THR A 206 4.41 5.86 14.79
CA THR A 206 4.72 5.87 16.24
C THR A 206 6.21 6.12 16.50
N VAL A 207 7.09 5.43 15.78
CA VAL A 207 8.55 5.60 15.92
C VAL A 207 8.97 6.98 15.41
N ALA A 208 8.49 7.40 14.24
CA ALA A 208 8.84 8.68 13.66
C ALA A 208 8.45 9.85 14.56
N ALA A 209 7.23 9.87 15.09
CA ALA A 209 6.75 10.95 15.97
C ALA A 209 7.59 11.08 17.25
N GLN A 210 7.90 9.96 17.91
CA GLN A 210 8.71 9.96 19.11
C GLN A 210 10.16 10.42 18.88
N ARG A 211 10.74 10.05 17.74
CA ARG A 211 12.12 10.38 17.40
C ARG A 211 12.28 11.81 16.90
N LEU A 212 11.41 12.28 16.03
CA LEU A 212 11.55 13.55 15.32
C LEU A 212 11.02 14.73 16.14
N LYS A 213 10.07 14.52 17.04
CA LYS A 213 9.48 15.52 17.96
C LYS A 213 9.13 16.83 17.23
N PRO A 214 8.22 16.81 16.26
CA PRO A 214 7.77 18.02 15.58
C PRO A 214 6.95 18.93 16.50
N ASP A 215 6.85 20.21 16.17
CA ASP A 215 5.95 21.14 16.85
C ASP A 215 4.48 20.88 16.40
N MET A 216 4.29 20.43 15.15
CA MET A 216 3.00 20.07 14.55
C MET A 216 3.20 18.90 13.60
N ALA A 217 2.18 18.06 13.46
CA ALA A 217 2.14 17.01 12.43
C ALA A 217 0.87 17.14 11.59
N ILE A 218 1.02 16.94 10.27
CA ILE A 218 -0.07 16.80 9.31
C ILE A 218 0.10 15.44 8.67
N VAL A 219 -0.93 14.59 8.78
CA VAL A 219 -0.95 13.27 8.15
C VAL A 219 -1.74 13.38 6.85
N LEU A 220 -1.12 12.92 5.77
CA LEU A 220 -1.76 12.74 4.48
C LEU A 220 -2.26 11.30 4.44
N GLU A 221 -3.53 11.11 4.08
CA GLU A 221 -4.19 9.80 4.20
C GLU A 221 -5.27 9.64 3.15
N GLY A 222 -5.42 8.40 2.63
CA GLY A 222 -6.50 8.02 1.73
C GLY A 222 -7.72 7.55 2.50
N THR A 223 -8.91 8.02 2.14
CA THR A 223 -10.16 7.54 2.73
C THR A 223 -11.21 7.23 1.68
N THR A 224 -12.15 6.35 2.01
CA THR A 224 -13.28 6.02 1.13
C THR A 224 -14.25 7.20 1.02
N ALA A 225 -14.72 7.48 -0.20
CA ALA A 225 -15.66 8.57 -0.46
C ALA A 225 -17.06 8.32 0.08
N HIS A 226 -17.43 7.07 0.42
CA HIS A 226 -18.77 6.65 0.82
C HIS A 226 -19.87 7.05 -0.18
N ASP A 227 -19.53 7.03 -1.47
CA ASP A 227 -20.40 7.41 -2.60
C ASP A 227 -21.07 6.21 -3.29
N ILE A 228 -20.95 5.02 -2.72
CA ILE A 228 -21.67 3.83 -3.18
C ILE A 228 -23.14 4.02 -2.86
N PRO A 229 -24.06 3.94 -3.86
CA PRO A 229 -25.49 4.05 -3.62
C PRO A 229 -25.94 3.03 -2.57
N ASP A 230 -26.59 3.49 -1.51
CA ASP A 230 -27.26 2.61 -0.57
C ASP A 230 -28.55 2.09 -1.22
N PRO A 231 -28.68 0.76 -1.50
CA PRO A 231 -29.88 0.20 -2.09
C PRO A 231 -31.12 0.32 -1.16
N MET A 232 -30.92 0.67 0.11
CA MET A 232 -31.99 0.92 1.08
C MET A 232 -32.27 2.42 1.28
N ALA A 233 -31.47 3.30 0.63
CA ALA A 233 -31.69 4.74 0.72
C ALA A 233 -32.99 5.12 0.00
N ASP A 234 -33.84 5.86 0.71
CA ASP A 234 -35.00 6.51 0.08
C ASP A 234 -34.49 7.66 -0.80
N PRO A 235 -34.71 7.64 -2.12
CA PRO A 235 -34.26 8.70 -3.00
C PRO A 235 -34.88 10.07 -2.69
N ASP A 236 -35.98 10.10 -1.93
CA ASP A 236 -36.65 11.31 -1.49
C ASP A 236 -36.25 11.76 -0.07
N ASP A 237 -35.36 11.01 0.61
CA ASP A 237 -34.85 11.40 1.93
C ASP A 237 -33.76 12.49 1.78
N PRO A 238 -34.01 13.73 2.23
CA PRO A 238 -33.03 14.83 2.12
C PRO A 238 -31.77 14.63 2.97
N THR A 239 -31.72 13.60 3.81
CA THR A 239 -30.52 13.26 4.61
C THR A 239 -29.62 12.26 3.90
N THR A 240 -30.07 11.67 2.78
CA THR A 240 -29.22 10.80 1.95
C THR A 240 -28.09 11.62 1.33
N PRO A 241 -26.81 11.28 1.58
CA PRO A 241 -25.68 12.01 0.97
C PRO A 241 -25.81 11.95 -0.55
N ASN A 242 -25.82 13.11 -1.19
CA ASN A 242 -25.79 13.19 -2.65
C ASN A 242 -24.42 12.66 -3.10
N PRO A 243 -24.34 11.63 -3.96
CA PRO A 243 -23.05 11.20 -4.50
C PRO A 243 -22.43 12.37 -5.26
N ALA A 244 -21.22 12.76 -4.85
CA ALA A 244 -20.47 13.89 -5.41
C ALA A 244 -19.92 13.59 -6.80
#